data_0fabe0e1f7a7361999570efefc52fd39
#
_entry.id   0fabe0e1f7a7361999570efefc52fd39
#
_cell.length_a   1.000
_cell.length_b   1.000
_cell.length_c   1.000
_cell.angle_alpha   90.00
_cell.angle_beta   90.00
_cell.angle_gamma   90.00
#
_symmetry.space_group_name_H-M   'P 1'
#
loop_
_entity.id
_entity.type
_entity.pdbx_description
1 polymer ?
#
loop_
_entity_poly.entity_id
_entity_poly.type
_entity_poly.pdbx_seq_one_letter_code
_entity_poly.pdbx_strand_id
1 'polypeptide(L)' 'MEYGSLSLRINDILKQKGISKNQACKDLDIPRSNFNRYCRDEFQRIDAALICKLCWYLHVDVGDLIEYRKPTEQKNF' A
#
# COMPACT_ATOMS: atom_id res chain seq x y z
N MET A 1 -2.99 16.94 6.32
CA MET A 1 -1.74 16.77 7.07
C MET A 1 -0.66 17.68 6.55
N GLU A 2 0.08 18.31 7.46
CA GLU A 2 1.04 19.35 7.09
C GLU A 2 2.26 18.84 6.37
N TYR A 3 2.62 17.60 6.62
CA TYR A 3 3.87 17.05 6.11
C TYR A 3 3.69 16.12 4.94
N GLY A 4 2.47 16.01 4.45
CA GLY A 4 2.18 15.10 3.36
C GLY A 4 1.64 13.78 3.86
N SER A 5 1.66 12.77 2.99
CA SER A 5 1.08 11.48 3.32
C SER A 5 1.79 10.37 2.59
N LEU A 6 1.53 9.14 3.02
CA LEU A 6 2.01 7.95 2.33
C LEU A 6 0.85 7.30 1.59
N SER A 7 1.16 6.74 0.44
CA SER A 7 0.19 6.00 -0.36
C SER A 7 0.79 4.65 -0.70
N LEU A 8 -0.02 3.61 -0.61
CA LEU A 8 0.42 2.27 -1.00
C LEU A 8 -0.08 1.97 -2.41
N ARG A 9 0.81 1.50 -3.24
CA ARG A 9 0.51 1.23 -4.65
C ARG A 9 0.02 -0.20 -4.86
N ILE A 10 -0.68 -0.74 -3.88
CA ILE A 10 -1.14 -2.12 -3.90
C ILE A 10 -2.03 -2.40 -5.10
N ASN A 11 -3.02 -1.54 -5.33
CA ASN A 11 -3.97 -1.74 -6.43
C ASN A 11 -3.27 -1.80 -7.78
N ASP A 12 -2.34 -0.88 -8.00
CA ASP A 12 -1.61 -0.81 -9.27
C ASP A 12 -0.78 -2.07 -9.49
N ILE A 13 -0.09 -2.52 -8.45
CA ILE A 13 0.77 -3.69 -8.55
C ILE A 13 -0.05 -4.96 -8.76
N LEU A 14 -1.15 -5.09 -8.03
CA LEU A 14 -2.04 -6.24 -8.22
C LEU A 14 -2.57 -6.30 -9.65
N LYS A 15 -2.96 -5.14 -10.17
CA LYS A 15 -3.47 -5.06 -11.53
C LYS A 15 -2.40 -5.46 -12.55
N GLN A 16 -1.19 -4.97 -12.36
CA GLN A 16 -0.08 -5.33 -13.25
C GLN A 16 0.20 -6.82 -13.25
N LYS A 17 0.04 -7.46 -12.11
CA LYS A 17 0.36 -8.87 -11.97
C LYS A 17 -0.85 -9.78 -12.19
N GLY A 18 -2.02 -9.21 -12.43
CA GLY A 18 -3.22 -10.00 -12.67
C GLY A 18 -3.73 -10.73 -11.45
N ILE A 19 -3.52 -10.19 -10.26
CA ILE A 19 -3.93 -10.80 -9.01
C ILE A 19 -5.11 -10.01 -8.44
N SER A 20 -6.19 -10.72 -8.07
CA SER A 20 -7.34 -10.06 -7.44
C SER A 20 -7.06 -9.78 -5.98
N LYS A 21 -7.79 -8.80 -5.42
CA LYS A 21 -7.68 -8.51 -3.99
C LYS A 21 -8.10 -9.71 -3.14
N ASN A 22 -9.13 -10.42 -3.56
CA ASN A 22 -9.58 -11.61 -2.86
C ASN A 22 -8.48 -12.66 -2.79
N GLN A 23 -7.80 -12.88 -3.91
CA GLN A 23 -6.73 -13.85 -3.96
C GLN A 23 -5.58 -13.46 -3.06
N ALA A 24 -5.21 -12.18 -3.07
CA ALA A 24 -4.11 -11.69 -2.23
C ALA A 24 -4.44 -11.86 -0.74
N CYS A 25 -5.65 -11.49 -0.34
CA CYS A 25 -6.07 -11.63 1.07
C CYS A 25 -6.03 -13.09 1.50
N LYS A 26 -6.48 -13.97 0.62
CA LYS A 26 -6.52 -15.40 0.91
C LYS A 26 -5.12 -15.97 1.04
N ASP A 27 -4.26 -15.64 0.08
CA ASP A 27 -2.89 -16.16 0.06
C ASP A 27 -2.06 -15.69 1.24
N LEU A 28 -2.30 -14.46 1.69
CA LEU A 28 -1.54 -13.87 2.77
C LEU A 28 -2.23 -13.94 4.12
N ASP A 29 -3.43 -14.50 4.14
CA ASP A 29 -4.22 -14.63 5.37
C ASP A 29 -4.40 -13.28 6.06
N ILE A 30 -4.83 -12.29 5.29
CA ILE A 30 -5.08 -10.94 5.78
C ILE A 30 -6.58 -10.68 5.77
N PRO A 31 -7.17 -10.19 6.86
CA PRO A 31 -8.58 -9.82 6.86
C PRO A 31 -8.87 -8.80 5.76
N ARG A 32 -9.97 -9.01 5.03
CA ARG A 32 -10.31 -8.18 3.89
C ARG A 32 -10.48 -6.71 4.27
N SER A 33 -11.04 -6.45 5.43
CA SER A 33 -11.24 -5.08 5.89
C SER A 33 -9.91 -4.36 6.10
N ASN A 34 -8.93 -5.03 6.70
CA ASN A 34 -7.61 -4.45 6.88
C ASN A 34 -6.94 -4.19 5.54
N PHE A 35 -7.01 -5.15 4.64
CA PHE A 35 -6.41 -5.01 3.33
C PHE A 35 -7.01 -3.84 2.57
N ASN A 36 -8.34 -3.71 2.60
CA ASN A 36 -9.02 -2.60 1.92
C ASN A 36 -8.60 -1.25 2.46
N ARG A 37 -8.40 -1.14 3.78
CA ARG A 37 -7.94 0.12 4.37
C ARG A 37 -6.58 0.53 3.82
N TYR A 38 -5.68 -0.42 3.69
CA TYR A 38 -4.37 -0.14 3.11
C TYR A 38 -4.47 0.21 1.63
N CYS A 39 -5.35 -0.44 0.90
CA CYS A 39 -5.55 -0.15 -0.52
C CYS A 39 -6.12 1.25 -0.76
N ARG A 40 -6.89 1.78 0.19
CA ARG A 40 -7.49 3.10 0.09
C ARG A 40 -6.68 4.18 0.79
N ASP A 41 -5.52 3.84 1.30
CA ASP A 41 -4.69 4.77 2.06
C ASP A 41 -5.37 5.27 3.33
N GLU A 42 -6.28 4.49 3.89
CA GLU A 42 -7.02 4.83 5.12
C GLU A 42 -6.30 4.23 6.32
N PHE A 43 -5.09 4.70 6.57
CA PHE A 43 -4.30 4.22 7.69
C PHE A 43 -3.49 5.38 8.26
N GLN A 44 -3.20 5.28 9.55
CA GLN A 44 -2.32 6.23 10.21
C GLN A 44 -1.00 5.59 10.58
N ARG A 45 -1.00 4.27 10.70
CA ARG A 45 0.19 3.51 11.02
C ARG A 45 0.30 2.34 10.06
N ILE A 46 1.52 1.95 9.77
CA ILE A 46 1.79 0.84 8.88
C ILE A 46 2.37 -0.31 9.70
N ASP A 47 1.80 -1.48 9.52
CA ASP A 47 2.29 -2.72 10.13
C ASP A 47 3.45 -3.23 9.30
N ALA A 48 4.64 -3.25 9.88
CA ALA A 48 5.83 -3.68 9.18
C ALA A 48 5.70 -5.12 8.67
N ALA A 49 5.08 -5.99 9.44
CA ALA A 49 4.91 -7.38 9.02
C ALA A 49 4.04 -7.47 7.78
N LEU A 50 3.00 -6.66 7.70
CA LEU A 50 2.15 -6.63 6.53
C LEU A 50 2.90 -6.15 5.30
N ILE A 51 3.72 -5.12 5.45
CA ILE A 51 4.52 -4.60 4.34
C ILE A 51 5.50 -5.67 3.86
N CYS A 52 6.12 -6.39 4.77
CA CYS A 52 7.02 -7.48 4.39
C CYS A 52 6.29 -8.58 3.62
N LYS A 53 5.09 -8.94 4.08
CA LYS A 53 4.28 -9.94 3.37
C LYS A 53 3.97 -9.50 1.95
N LEU A 54 3.59 -8.24 1.79
CA LEU A 54 3.26 -7.71 0.47
C LEU A 54 4.47 -7.67 -0.45
N CYS A 55 5.61 -7.22 0.06
CA CYS A 55 6.83 -7.19 -0.73
C CYS A 55 7.23 -8.59 -1.19
N TRP A 56 7.15 -9.54 -0.28
CA TRP A 56 7.47 -10.93 -0.60
C TRP A 56 6.51 -11.52 -1.62
N TYR A 57 5.23 -11.29 -1.40
CA TYR A 57 4.18 -11.87 -2.26
C TYR A 57 4.22 -11.25 -3.66
N LEU A 58 4.40 -9.95 -3.73
CA LEU A 58 4.37 -9.23 -5.00
C LEU A 58 5.73 -9.12 -5.69
N HIS A 59 6.78 -9.56 -5.01
CA HIS A 59 8.16 -9.48 -5.53
C HIS A 59 8.56 -8.07 -5.87
N VAL A 60 8.33 -7.16 -4.92
CA VAL A 60 8.69 -5.75 -5.07
C VAL A 60 9.44 -5.28 -3.84
N ASP A 61 10.19 -4.20 -4.00
CA ASP A 61 10.83 -3.53 -2.86
C ASP A 61 9.88 -2.55 -2.22
N VAL A 62 10.22 -2.13 -1.01
CA VAL A 62 9.41 -1.14 -0.29
C VAL A 62 9.25 0.13 -1.12
N GLY A 63 10.30 0.56 -1.80
CA GLY A 63 10.25 1.77 -2.63
C GLY A 63 9.28 1.67 -3.79
N ASP A 64 8.99 0.44 -4.25
CA ASP A 64 8.00 0.24 -5.31
C ASP A 64 6.57 0.22 -4.75
N LEU A 65 6.43 -0.12 -3.48
CA LEU A 65 5.14 -0.31 -2.85
C LEU A 65 4.61 0.97 -2.21
N ILE A 66 5.47 1.77 -1.62
CA ILE A 66 5.09 2.95 -0.84
C ILE A 66 5.55 4.21 -1.55
N GLU A 67 4.62 5.15 -1.68
CA GLU A 67 4.87 6.43 -2.32
C GLU A 67 4.64 7.55 -1.33
N TYR A 68 5.55 8.54 -1.30
CA TYR A 68 5.36 9.72 -0.50
C TYR A 68 4.69 10.80 -1.34
N ARG A 69 3.61 11.36 -0.82
CA ARG A 69 2.89 12.46 -1.48
C ARG A 69 3.10 13.73 -0.70
N LYS A 70 3.67 14.72 -1.35
CA LYS A 70 3.95 16.00 -0.73
C LYS A 70 2.66 16.76 -0.41
N PRO A 71 2.66 17.58 0.63
CA PRO A 71 1.49 18.44 0.88
C PRO A 71 1.34 19.46 -0.24
N THR A 72 0.11 19.85 -0.49
CA THR A 72 -0.18 20.75 -1.61
C THR A 72 0.48 22.11 -1.46
N GLU A 73 0.72 22.53 -0.24
CA GLU A 73 1.35 23.83 0.02
C GLU A 73 2.78 23.92 -0.47
N GLN A 74 3.42 22.81 -0.67
CA GLN A 74 4.83 22.80 -1.07
C GLN A 74 5.06 23.27 -2.48
N LYS A 75 4.05 23.35 -3.27
CA LYS A 75 4.19 23.81 -4.65
C LYS A 75 4.73 25.23 -4.75
N ASN A 76 4.70 25.96 -3.65
CA ASN A 76 5.13 27.36 -3.64
C ASN A 76 6.64 27.55 -3.47
N PHE A 77 7.36 26.50 -3.30
CA PHE A 77 8.81 26.60 -3.13
C PHE A 77 9.53 26.70 -4.46
#